data_2b3e1f57e26cc30350b7e20a688b2436
#
_entry.id   2b3e1f57e26cc30350b7e20a688b2436
#
_cell.length_a   1.000
_cell.length_b   1.000
_cell.length_c   1.000
_cell.angle_alpha   90.00
_cell.angle_beta   90.00
_cell.angle_gamma   90.00
#
_symmetry.space_group_name_H-M   'P 1'
#
loop_
_entity.id
_entity.type
_entity.pdbx_description
1 polymer ?
#
loop_
_entity_poly.entity_id
_entity_poly.type
_entity_poly.pdbx_seq_one_letter_code
_entity_poly.pdbx_strand_id
1 'polypeptide(L)'
;MQLYRVINRLSLLFLSIMPWYSAAVELHVAVAGSFVETLQQLKPLFEQETGHTLTITTNSVTVLYQKIKNNEITADILLSADEEHPNLLIKEKLAIPESFFVYAVGRLILWTKSAPIQQLNQKSLLKINTISIPNPDTTVYGHAARQILEGLELWEKIQPKIRLTRTINEAYQNTQNNQTEAGFIGLAQYLSSLDNLGTTYWIVPQYLYKPLAQGAVILSSTQHLAAAQAFLKFLQHPNSLKIIREFGFRSSSQFTNEQQED
;
A
#
# COMPACT_ATOMS: atom_id res chain seq x y z
N MET A 1 36.96 -68.58 -19.95
CA MET A 1 36.62 -68.29 -18.57
C MET A 1 37.22 -66.92 -18.21
N GLN A 2 36.64 -65.84 -18.78
CA GLN A 2 36.98 -64.43 -18.42
C GLN A 2 36.04 -63.47 -19.17
N LEU A 3 34.73 -63.51 -18.86
CA LEU A 3 33.79 -62.57 -19.48
C LEU A 3 32.62 -62.19 -18.52
N TYR A 4 32.82 -62.17 -17.22
CA TYR A 4 31.78 -61.87 -16.22
C TYR A 4 32.23 -60.92 -15.13
N ARG A 5 33.00 -59.87 -15.45
CA ARG A 5 33.42 -58.90 -14.42
C ARG A 5 33.38 -57.41 -14.79
N VAL A 6 32.57 -57.00 -15.77
CA VAL A 6 32.48 -55.61 -16.18
C VAL A 6 31.06 -54.98 -16.04
N ILE A 7 30.06 -55.72 -15.59
CA ILE A 7 28.68 -55.21 -15.45
C ILE A 7 28.30 -55.01 -13.99
N ASN A 8 29.07 -54.26 -13.22
CA ASN A 8 28.61 -53.92 -11.87
C ASN A 8 29.22 -52.63 -11.27
N ARG A 9 29.37 -51.57 -12.07
CA ARG A 9 29.80 -50.25 -11.53
C ARG A 9 29.15 -49.05 -12.18
N LEU A 10 27.92 -49.21 -12.76
CA LEU A 10 27.15 -48.09 -13.30
C LEU A 10 25.76 -47.99 -12.68
N SER A 11 25.63 -48.30 -11.40
CA SER A 11 24.41 -48.06 -10.65
C SER A 11 24.80 -47.23 -9.44
N LEU A 12 24.19 -46.09 -9.26
CA LEU A 12 24.22 -45.15 -8.15
C LEU A 12 24.92 -43.82 -8.43
N LEU A 13 24.22 -42.98 -9.23
CA LEU A 13 24.26 -41.54 -9.04
C LEU A 13 23.00 -40.92 -9.72
N PHE A 14 21.84 -41.48 -9.43
CA PHE A 14 20.62 -40.69 -9.46
C PHE A 14 20.52 -39.99 -8.10
N LEU A 15 21.33 -38.95 -7.91
CA LEU A 15 21.05 -37.96 -6.89
C LEU A 15 19.77 -37.29 -7.35
N SER A 16 18.64 -37.72 -6.80
CA SER A 16 17.36 -37.07 -6.92
C SER A 16 17.53 -35.62 -6.45
N ILE A 17 17.60 -34.69 -7.40
CA ILE A 17 17.31 -33.29 -7.16
C ILE A 17 15.82 -33.30 -6.82
N MET A 18 15.49 -33.60 -5.56
CA MET A 18 14.17 -33.31 -5.04
C MET A 18 14.07 -31.78 -5.06
N PRO A 19 13.15 -31.21 -5.84
CA PRO A 19 12.84 -29.81 -5.69
C PRO A 19 12.41 -29.65 -4.23
N TRP A 20 13.08 -28.78 -3.47
CA TRP A 20 12.61 -28.35 -2.17
C TRP A 20 11.31 -27.58 -2.43
N TYR A 21 10.20 -28.31 -2.48
CA TYR A 21 8.89 -27.71 -2.34
C TYR A 21 8.84 -27.15 -0.92
N SER A 22 9.10 -25.84 -0.78
CA SER A 22 8.72 -25.15 0.44
C SER A 22 7.22 -25.41 0.63
N ALA A 23 6.84 -25.94 1.80
CA ALA A 23 5.43 -26.15 2.07
C ALA A 23 4.68 -24.84 1.87
N ALA A 24 3.50 -24.93 1.24
CA ALA A 24 2.63 -23.78 1.12
C ALA A 24 2.29 -23.25 2.51
N VAL A 25 2.44 -21.95 2.71
CA VAL A 25 2.14 -21.29 3.98
C VAL A 25 1.14 -20.15 3.76
N GLU A 26 0.39 -19.81 4.78
CA GLU A 26 -0.46 -18.64 4.81
C GLU A 26 0.33 -17.47 5.43
N LEU A 27 0.55 -16.40 4.65
CA LEU A 27 1.16 -15.18 5.12
C LEU A 27 0.08 -14.18 5.55
N HIS A 28 0.23 -13.64 6.73
CA HIS A 28 -0.63 -12.59 7.26
C HIS A 28 -0.01 -11.21 6.97
N VAL A 29 -0.67 -10.43 6.10
CA VAL A 29 -0.23 -9.10 5.68
C VAL A 29 -1.12 -8.04 6.33
N ALA A 30 -0.53 -7.24 7.22
CA ALA A 30 -1.14 -6.01 7.71
C ALA A 30 -0.89 -4.90 6.69
N VAL A 31 -1.94 -4.31 6.11
CA VAL A 31 -1.83 -3.33 5.05
C VAL A 31 -2.61 -2.06 5.35
N ALA A 32 -1.99 -0.91 5.14
CA ALA A 32 -2.67 0.37 5.19
C ALA A 32 -3.75 0.47 4.10
N GLY A 33 -4.89 1.07 4.44
CA GLY A 33 -6.06 1.14 3.56
C GLY A 33 -5.80 1.78 2.19
N SER A 34 -4.73 2.59 2.05
CA SER A 34 -4.35 3.19 0.76
C SER A 34 -3.89 2.18 -0.29
N PHE A 35 -3.41 1.00 0.12
CA PHE A 35 -2.84 -0.01 -0.77
C PHE A 35 -3.67 -1.30 -0.86
N VAL A 36 -4.74 -1.43 -0.08
CA VAL A 36 -5.50 -2.68 0.02
C VAL A 36 -6.07 -3.15 -1.32
N GLU A 37 -6.63 -2.26 -2.14
CA GLU A 37 -7.21 -2.60 -3.44
C GLU A 37 -6.13 -3.08 -4.42
N THR A 38 -4.98 -2.43 -4.42
CA THR A 38 -3.81 -2.85 -5.21
C THR A 38 -3.30 -4.22 -4.77
N LEU A 39 -3.22 -4.44 -3.44
CA LEU A 39 -2.81 -5.73 -2.89
C LEU A 39 -3.78 -6.86 -3.27
N GLN A 40 -5.08 -6.59 -3.31
CA GLN A 40 -6.09 -7.56 -3.74
C GLN A 40 -5.91 -7.99 -5.20
N GLN A 41 -5.42 -7.11 -6.09
CA GLN A 41 -5.07 -7.47 -7.46
C GLN A 41 -3.73 -8.24 -7.55
N LEU A 42 -2.78 -7.94 -6.68
CA LEU A 42 -1.49 -8.63 -6.63
C LEU A 42 -1.59 -10.02 -5.99
N LYS A 43 -2.51 -10.20 -5.02
CA LYS A 43 -2.69 -11.43 -4.27
C LYS A 43 -2.78 -12.69 -5.14
N PRO A 44 -3.72 -12.81 -6.12
CA PRO A 44 -3.86 -14.02 -6.91
C PRO A 44 -2.60 -14.35 -7.73
N LEU A 45 -1.85 -13.34 -8.15
CA LEU A 45 -0.61 -13.52 -8.90
C LEU A 45 0.50 -14.10 -8.02
N PHE A 46 0.65 -13.57 -6.80
CA PHE A 46 1.59 -14.09 -5.82
C PHE A 46 1.26 -15.54 -5.43
N GLU A 47 -0.02 -15.81 -5.15
CA GLU A 47 -0.50 -17.13 -4.76
C GLU A 47 -0.29 -18.16 -5.89
N GLN A 48 -0.52 -17.78 -7.15
CA GLN A 48 -0.27 -18.62 -8.31
C GLN A 48 1.23 -18.89 -8.52
N GLU A 49 2.07 -17.87 -8.36
CA GLU A 49 3.52 -17.96 -8.59
C GLU A 49 4.24 -18.80 -7.54
N THR A 50 3.81 -18.69 -6.27
CA THR A 50 4.55 -19.25 -5.14
C THR A 50 3.88 -20.46 -4.47
N GLY A 51 2.58 -20.63 -4.65
CA GLY A 51 1.77 -21.58 -3.91
C GLY A 51 1.46 -21.17 -2.46
N HIS A 52 2.01 -20.04 -1.98
CA HIS A 52 1.63 -19.47 -0.69
C HIS A 52 0.29 -18.74 -0.80
N THR A 53 -0.41 -18.53 0.32
CA THR A 53 -1.65 -17.76 0.38
C THR A 53 -1.47 -16.49 1.21
N LEU A 54 -2.29 -15.46 0.95
CA LEU A 54 -2.27 -14.21 1.70
C LEU A 54 -3.58 -14.00 2.47
N THR A 55 -3.47 -13.76 3.76
CA THR A 55 -4.55 -13.20 4.59
C THR A 55 -4.26 -11.73 4.84
N ILE A 56 -5.25 -10.88 4.60
CA ILE A 56 -5.10 -9.42 4.63
C ILE A 56 -5.87 -8.83 5.80
N THR A 57 -5.17 -8.10 6.67
CA THR A 57 -5.76 -7.25 7.71
C THR A 57 -5.52 -5.79 7.35
N THR A 58 -6.57 -4.97 7.27
CA THR A 58 -6.45 -3.56 6.87
C THR A 58 -6.99 -2.61 7.94
N ASN A 59 -6.29 -1.47 8.09
CA ASN A 59 -6.71 -0.33 8.91
C ASN A 59 -5.86 0.90 8.53
N SER A 60 -6.00 2.03 9.28
CA SER A 60 -4.99 3.09 9.25
C SER A 60 -3.66 2.55 9.80
N VAL A 61 -2.54 3.05 9.28
CA VAL A 61 -1.22 2.55 9.68
C VAL A 61 -0.95 2.74 11.16
N THR A 62 -1.39 3.86 11.75
CA THR A 62 -1.27 4.10 13.19
C THR A 62 -1.99 3.02 14.02
N VAL A 63 -3.19 2.60 13.60
CA VAL A 63 -3.93 1.52 14.27
C VAL A 63 -3.22 0.19 14.10
N LEU A 64 -2.73 -0.13 12.88
CA LEU A 64 -1.98 -1.36 12.63
C LEU A 64 -0.71 -1.43 13.48
N TYR A 65 0.06 -0.34 13.53
CA TYR A 65 1.25 -0.24 14.38
C TYR A 65 0.94 -0.52 15.85
N GLN A 66 -0.10 0.12 16.41
CA GLN A 66 -0.50 -0.09 17.81
C GLN A 66 -0.90 -1.55 18.05
N LYS A 67 -1.69 -2.14 17.16
CA LYS A 67 -2.11 -3.53 17.28
C LYS A 67 -0.95 -4.52 17.19
N ILE A 68 0.03 -4.27 16.31
CA ILE A 68 1.25 -5.07 16.22
C ILE A 68 2.06 -4.94 17.52
N LYS A 69 2.28 -3.73 17.98
CA LYS A 69 3.03 -3.43 19.20
C LYS A 69 2.43 -4.07 20.45
N ASN A 70 1.10 -4.07 20.53
CA ASN A 70 0.36 -4.65 21.67
C ASN A 70 0.10 -6.16 21.51
N ASN A 71 0.59 -6.81 20.44
CA ASN A 71 0.27 -8.21 20.10
C ASN A 71 -1.24 -8.51 19.96
N GLU A 72 -2.01 -7.51 19.51
CA GLU A 72 -3.46 -7.65 19.27
C GLU A 72 -3.77 -8.29 17.91
N ILE A 73 -2.82 -8.27 16.98
CA ILE A 73 -2.88 -8.97 15.69
C ILE A 73 -1.59 -9.75 15.46
N THR A 74 -1.72 -10.89 14.81
CA THR A 74 -0.58 -11.64 14.26
C THR A 74 -0.43 -11.22 12.80
N ALA A 75 0.76 -10.78 12.43
CA ALA A 75 1.10 -10.48 11.05
C ALA A 75 2.56 -10.86 10.76
N ASP A 76 2.85 -11.23 9.53
CA ASP A 76 4.20 -11.51 9.05
C ASP A 76 4.85 -10.26 8.43
N ILE A 77 4.03 -9.41 7.81
CA ILE A 77 4.46 -8.25 7.04
C ILE A 77 3.56 -7.06 7.37
N LEU A 78 4.18 -5.87 7.50
CA LEU A 78 3.47 -4.60 7.46
C LEU A 78 3.73 -3.91 6.11
N LEU A 79 2.67 -3.57 5.39
CA LEU A 79 2.67 -2.62 4.28
C LEU A 79 2.08 -1.30 4.76
N SER A 80 2.96 -0.37 5.12
CA SER A 80 2.62 0.93 5.70
C SER A 80 2.26 1.96 4.63
N ALA A 81 1.52 2.99 5.01
CA ALA A 81 1.26 4.17 4.18
C ALA A 81 2.35 5.26 4.32
N ASP A 82 3.34 5.05 5.17
CA ASP A 82 4.49 5.91 5.43
C ASP A 82 5.77 5.10 5.69
N GLU A 83 6.87 5.79 5.91
CA GLU A 83 8.15 5.22 6.33
C GLU A 83 8.34 5.26 7.86
N GLU A 84 7.57 6.09 8.55
CA GLU A 84 7.73 6.34 9.99
C GLU A 84 7.40 5.09 10.81
N HIS A 85 6.22 4.51 10.61
CA HIS A 85 5.76 3.35 11.40
C HIS A 85 6.62 2.10 11.21
N PRO A 86 7.07 1.71 9.99
CA PRO A 86 8.07 0.66 9.82
C PRO A 86 9.37 0.94 10.59
N ASN A 87 9.88 2.17 10.53
CA ASN A 87 11.09 2.56 11.25
C ASN A 87 10.90 2.55 12.77
N LEU A 88 9.71 2.89 13.28
CA LEU A 88 9.37 2.74 14.71
C LEU A 88 9.39 1.26 15.13
N LEU A 89 8.78 0.36 14.34
CA LEU A 89 8.84 -1.08 14.62
C LEU A 89 10.26 -1.63 14.61
N ILE A 90 11.10 -1.18 13.68
CA ILE A 90 12.53 -1.54 13.65
C ILE A 90 13.24 -1.06 14.92
N LYS A 91 13.05 0.20 15.29
CA LYS A 91 13.65 0.78 16.51
C LYS A 91 13.22 0.04 17.77
N GLU A 92 11.98 -0.44 17.81
CA GLU A 92 11.42 -1.23 18.91
C GLU A 92 11.74 -2.73 18.82
N LYS A 93 12.53 -3.17 17.82
CA LYS A 93 12.92 -4.57 17.55
C LYS A 93 11.74 -5.49 17.22
N LEU A 94 10.65 -4.92 16.75
CA LEU A 94 9.44 -5.63 16.32
C LEU A 94 9.44 -5.94 14.82
N ALA A 95 10.41 -5.40 14.07
CA ALA A 95 10.59 -5.68 12.64
C ALA A 95 12.06 -5.87 12.29
N ILE A 96 12.32 -6.57 11.18
CA ILE A 96 13.65 -6.91 10.66
C ILE A 96 14.18 -5.72 9.85
N PRO A 97 15.27 -5.03 10.28
CA PRO A 97 15.75 -3.82 9.62
C PRO A 97 16.07 -4.00 8.13
N GLU A 98 16.71 -5.12 7.77
CA GLU A 98 17.17 -5.41 6.41
C GLU A 98 16.02 -5.68 5.43
N SER A 99 14.80 -5.85 5.95
CA SER A 99 13.61 -6.07 5.13
C SER A 99 12.92 -4.78 4.70
N PHE A 100 13.32 -3.62 5.26
CA PHE A 100 12.68 -2.35 4.96
C PHE A 100 13.01 -1.87 3.54
N PHE A 101 11.96 -1.46 2.81
CA PHE A 101 12.10 -0.67 1.58
C PHE A 101 10.82 0.10 1.28
N VAL A 102 10.93 1.16 0.47
CA VAL A 102 9.78 1.90 -0.05
C VAL A 102 9.24 1.17 -1.27
N TYR A 103 8.03 0.60 -1.17
CA TYR A 103 7.42 -0.20 -2.24
C TYR A 103 6.55 0.63 -3.19
N ALA A 104 6.06 1.79 -2.76
CA ALA A 104 5.19 2.66 -3.56
C ALA A 104 5.23 4.10 -3.03
N VAL A 105 4.92 5.08 -3.86
CA VAL A 105 4.67 6.46 -3.44
C VAL A 105 3.26 6.85 -3.84
N GLY A 106 2.42 7.12 -2.83
CA GLY A 106 1.01 7.44 -3.01
C GLY A 106 0.78 8.81 -3.63
N ARG A 107 -0.39 9.00 -4.24
CA ARG A 107 -0.82 10.29 -4.79
C ARG A 107 -2.18 10.65 -4.20
N LEU A 108 -2.30 11.88 -3.71
CA LEU A 108 -3.55 12.40 -3.17
C LEU A 108 -4.33 13.12 -4.28
N ILE A 109 -5.64 12.87 -4.31
CA ILE A 109 -6.59 13.59 -5.16
C ILE A 109 -7.72 14.16 -4.32
N LEU A 110 -8.30 15.26 -4.79
CA LEU A 110 -9.65 15.67 -4.42
C LEU A 110 -10.60 15.13 -5.48
N TRP A 111 -11.59 14.38 -5.07
CA TRP A 111 -12.53 13.71 -5.97
C TRP A 111 -13.97 14.06 -5.65
N THR A 112 -14.81 14.16 -6.66
CA THR A 112 -16.27 14.29 -6.57
C THR A 112 -16.95 13.36 -7.55
N LYS A 113 -17.99 12.66 -7.10
CA LYS A 113 -18.81 11.78 -7.96
C LYS A 113 -19.93 12.53 -8.66
N SER A 114 -20.56 13.49 -8.00
CA SER A 114 -21.85 14.05 -8.40
C SER A 114 -21.88 15.56 -8.61
N ALA A 115 -20.80 16.28 -8.25
CA ALA A 115 -20.84 17.72 -8.34
C ALA A 115 -20.72 18.18 -9.81
N PRO A 116 -21.52 19.16 -10.26
CA PRO A 116 -21.43 19.76 -11.59
C PRO A 116 -20.21 20.69 -11.72
N ILE A 117 -19.11 20.30 -11.09
CA ILE A 117 -17.85 21.04 -11.11
C ILE A 117 -17.08 20.56 -12.32
N GLN A 118 -17.14 21.33 -13.40
CA GLN A 118 -16.44 21.01 -14.66
C GLN A 118 -14.92 20.87 -14.50
N GLN A 119 -14.34 21.52 -13.48
CA GLN A 119 -12.92 21.40 -13.13
C GLN A 119 -12.74 21.50 -11.61
N LEU A 120 -12.28 20.44 -10.97
CA LEU A 120 -11.80 20.50 -9.60
C LEU A 120 -10.38 21.12 -9.56
N ASN A 121 -10.23 22.13 -8.72
CA ASN A 121 -8.96 22.80 -8.44
C ASN A 121 -9.04 23.50 -7.08
N GLN A 122 -7.99 24.22 -6.70
CA GLN A 122 -7.93 24.98 -5.46
C GLN A 122 -9.14 25.93 -5.26
N LYS A 123 -9.60 26.61 -6.31
CA LYS A 123 -10.71 27.57 -6.21
C LYS A 123 -12.06 26.90 -6.01
N SER A 124 -12.24 25.67 -6.49
CA SER A 124 -13.48 24.91 -6.33
C SER A 124 -13.71 24.40 -4.92
N LEU A 125 -12.66 24.25 -4.09
CA LEU A 125 -12.77 23.84 -2.68
C LEU A 125 -13.75 24.72 -1.89
N LEU A 126 -13.76 26.04 -2.13
CA LEU A 126 -14.63 26.97 -1.43
C LEU A 126 -16.12 26.81 -1.82
N LYS A 127 -16.40 26.22 -2.98
CA LYS A 127 -17.77 26.02 -3.50
C LYS A 127 -18.38 24.68 -3.04
N ILE A 128 -17.57 23.76 -2.55
CA ILE A 128 -18.02 22.47 -2.03
C ILE A 128 -18.62 22.68 -0.63
N ASN A 129 -19.75 22.04 -0.34
CA ASN A 129 -20.45 22.20 0.95
C ASN A 129 -20.01 21.14 1.97
N THR A 130 -19.65 19.93 1.53
CA THR A 130 -19.20 18.84 2.42
C THR A 130 -18.03 18.08 1.82
N ILE A 131 -16.96 17.89 2.61
CA ILE A 131 -15.73 17.22 2.18
C ILE A 131 -15.36 16.13 3.18
N SER A 132 -15.20 14.90 2.70
CA SER A 132 -14.61 13.82 3.50
C SER A 132 -13.10 13.96 3.52
N ILE A 133 -12.53 13.94 4.73
CA ILE A 133 -11.07 13.94 4.96
C ILE A 133 -10.77 12.83 5.96
N PRO A 134 -9.82 11.90 5.67
CA PRO A 134 -9.32 10.98 6.68
C PRO A 134 -8.75 11.79 7.86
N ASN A 135 -8.93 11.31 9.09
CA ASN A 135 -8.48 12.06 10.27
C ASN A 135 -6.98 12.40 10.18
N PRO A 136 -6.60 13.69 10.16
CA PRO A 136 -5.21 14.13 10.02
C PRO A 136 -4.28 13.64 11.13
N ASP A 137 -4.82 13.40 12.33
CA ASP A 137 -4.02 13.01 13.49
C ASP A 137 -3.71 11.51 13.52
N THR A 138 -4.43 10.70 12.71
CA THR A 138 -4.32 9.24 12.73
C THR A 138 -4.11 8.60 11.37
N THR A 139 -4.06 9.41 10.31
CA THR A 139 -3.89 8.89 8.95
C THR A 139 -2.92 9.76 8.14
N VAL A 140 -2.05 9.11 7.38
CA VAL A 140 -1.04 9.76 6.53
C VAL A 140 -1.69 10.64 5.46
N TYR A 141 -2.72 10.14 4.80
CA TYR A 141 -3.45 10.89 3.76
C TYR A 141 -4.27 12.05 4.33
N GLY A 142 -4.79 11.89 5.54
CA GLY A 142 -5.46 12.98 6.25
C GLY A 142 -4.50 14.10 6.63
N HIS A 143 -3.30 13.73 7.14
CA HIS A 143 -2.24 14.68 7.41
C HIS A 143 -1.84 15.46 6.14
N ALA A 144 -1.67 14.78 5.02
CA ALA A 144 -1.39 15.41 3.73
C ALA A 144 -2.53 16.36 3.28
N ALA A 145 -3.80 15.96 3.43
CA ALA A 145 -4.94 16.81 3.13
C ALA A 145 -4.95 18.09 3.98
N ARG A 146 -4.60 17.98 5.27
CA ARG A 146 -4.44 19.13 6.16
C ARG A 146 -3.29 20.04 5.71
N GLN A 147 -2.12 19.50 5.41
CA GLN A 147 -0.98 20.27 4.87
C GLN A 147 -1.37 21.08 3.64
N ILE A 148 -2.12 20.45 2.71
CA ILE A 148 -2.61 21.12 1.49
C ILE A 148 -3.52 22.30 1.84
N LEU A 149 -4.51 22.08 2.70
CA LEU A 149 -5.47 23.12 3.08
C LEU A 149 -4.82 24.25 3.88
N GLU A 150 -3.84 23.95 4.74
CA GLU A 150 -3.05 24.95 5.47
C GLU A 150 -2.14 25.74 4.51
N GLY A 151 -1.40 25.06 3.62
CA GLY A 151 -0.53 25.69 2.63
C GLY A 151 -1.28 26.57 1.61
N LEU A 152 -2.56 26.30 1.39
CA LEU A 152 -3.45 27.10 0.56
C LEU A 152 -4.22 28.19 1.34
N GLU A 153 -4.00 28.31 2.66
CA GLU A 153 -4.73 29.21 3.57
C GLU A 153 -6.26 28.96 3.56
N LEU A 154 -6.67 27.69 3.37
CA LEU A 154 -8.05 27.28 3.29
C LEU A 154 -8.55 26.47 4.47
N TRP A 155 -7.66 26.01 5.38
CA TRP A 155 -8.03 25.11 6.47
C TRP A 155 -9.20 25.65 7.29
N GLU A 156 -9.09 26.88 7.83
CA GLU A 156 -10.13 27.49 8.67
C GLU A 156 -11.46 27.67 7.91
N LYS A 157 -11.40 27.98 6.62
CA LYS A 157 -12.58 28.19 5.78
C LYS A 157 -13.32 26.89 5.44
N ILE A 158 -12.56 25.80 5.33
CA ILE A 158 -13.08 24.49 4.93
C ILE A 158 -13.45 23.65 6.16
N GLN A 159 -12.82 23.88 7.32
CA GLN A 159 -13.04 23.11 8.55
C GLN A 159 -14.53 22.89 8.90
N PRO A 160 -15.46 23.88 8.81
CA PRO A 160 -16.86 23.66 9.11
C PRO A 160 -17.56 22.68 8.14
N LYS A 161 -16.96 22.43 6.96
CA LYS A 161 -17.48 21.55 5.91
C LYS A 161 -16.89 20.15 5.97
N ILE A 162 -15.89 19.92 6.83
CA ILE A 162 -15.16 18.66 6.92
C ILE A 162 -16.01 17.60 7.62
N ARG A 163 -16.02 16.41 7.03
CA ARG A 163 -16.44 15.15 7.65
C ARG A 163 -15.20 14.29 7.83
N LEU A 164 -14.71 14.21 9.06
CA LEU A 164 -13.56 13.35 9.40
C LEU A 164 -13.96 11.88 9.34
N THR A 165 -13.08 11.07 8.78
CA THR A 165 -13.23 9.61 8.69
C THR A 165 -12.05 8.91 9.38
N ARG A 166 -12.25 7.67 9.80
CA ARG A 166 -11.21 6.88 10.48
C ARG A 166 -10.15 6.37 9.52
N THR A 167 -10.53 6.15 8.27
CA THR A 167 -9.64 5.60 7.23
C THR A 167 -9.86 6.32 5.90
N ILE A 168 -8.89 6.19 5.00
CA ILE A 168 -9.01 6.71 3.63
C ILE A 168 -10.12 5.98 2.84
N ASN A 169 -10.34 4.70 3.11
CA ASN A 169 -11.42 3.94 2.48
C ASN A 169 -12.80 4.45 2.91
N GLU A 170 -12.96 4.84 4.17
CA GLU A 170 -14.20 5.46 4.63
C GLU A 170 -14.44 6.82 3.96
N ALA A 171 -13.39 7.63 3.73
CA ALA A 171 -13.50 8.88 2.98
C ALA A 171 -13.95 8.62 1.52
N TYR A 172 -13.37 7.59 0.88
CA TYR A 172 -13.79 7.15 -0.44
C TYR A 172 -15.26 6.72 -0.44
N GLN A 173 -15.69 5.86 0.50
CA GLN A 173 -17.08 5.38 0.58
C GLN A 173 -18.09 6.50 0.82
N ASN A 174 -17.77 7.47 1.68
CA ASN A 174 -18.63 8.62 1.94
C ASN A 174 -18.88 9.43 0.64
N THR A 175 -17.85 9.64 -0.16
CA THR A 175 -17.96 10.35 -1.44
C THR A 175 -18.66 9.48 -2.49
N GLN A 176 -18.33 8.19 -2.54
CA GLN A 176 -18.94 7.21 -3.46
C GLN A 176 -20.46 7.10 -3.25
N ASN A 177 -20.90 7.13 -2.00
CA ASN A 177 -22.32 7.03 -1.60
C ASN A 177 -23.03 8.39 -1.50
N ASN A 178 -22.43 9.48 -2.00
CA ASN A 178 -22.95 10.85 -1.94
C ASN A 178 -23.27 11.34 -0.52
N GLN A 179 -22.60 10.82 0.51
CA GLN A 179 -22.67 11.32 1.88
C GLN A 179 -21.87 12.62 2.06
N THR A 180 -20.89 12.84 1.18
CA THR A 180 -20.17 14.09 1.00
C THR A 180 -20.06 14.43 -0.49
N GLU A 181 -20.02 15.73 -0.81
CA GLU A 181 -19.91 16.19 -2.21
C GLU A 181 -18.53 15.88 -2.80
N ALA A 182 -17.50 15.89 -1.96
CA ALA A 182 -16.13 15.57 -2.36
C ALA A 182 -15.38 14.84 -1.25
N GLY A 183 -14.24 14.26 -1.60
CA GLY A 183 -13.33 13.63 -0.63
C GLY A 183 -11.88 13.76 -1.06
N PHE A 184 -11.01 13.95 -0.07
CA PHE A 184 -9.59 13.72 -0.24
C PHE A 184 -9.34 12.22 -0.11
N ILE A 185 -8.95 11.59 -1.22
CA ILE A 185 -8.71 10.15 -1.33
C ILE A 185 -7.39 9.88 -2.05
N GLY A 186 -6.90 8.65 -1.98
CA GLY A 186 -5.78 8.22 -2.82
C GLY A 186 -6.22 8.00 -4.27
N LEU A 187 -5.35 8.29 -5.21
CA LEU A 187 -5.60 8.00 -6.62
C LEU A 187 -5.91 6.50 -6.84
N ALA A 188 -5.32 5.63 -6.03
CA ALA A 188 -5.57 4.19 -6.10
C ALA A 188 -7.03 3.82 -5.82
N GLN A 189 -7.68 4.46 -4.83
CA GLN A 189 -9.10 4.24 -4.58
C GLN A 189 -9.97 4.68 -5.77
N TYR A 190 -9.60 5.79 -6.43
CA TYR A 190 -10.30 6.25 -7.63
C TYR A 190 -10.17 5.24 -8.78
N LEU A 191 -8.96 4.76 -9.03
CA LEU A 191 -8.67 3.84 -10.14
C LEU A 191 -9.13 2.40 -9.88
N SER A 192 -9.48 2.05 -8.63
CA SER A 192 -9.93 0.69 -8.28
C SER A 192 -11.33 0.34 -8.79
N SER A 193 -12.12 1.32 -9.23
CA SER A 193 -13.49 1.10 -9.70
C SER A 193 -13.76 1.76 -11.04
N LEU A 194 -14.32 0.98 -11.97
CA LEU A 194 -14.78 1.49 -13.28
C LEU A 194 -15.91 2.51 -13.15
N ASP A 195 -16.70 2.44 -12.07
CA ASP A 195 -17.79 3.39 -11.80
C ASP A 195 -17.30 4.82 -11.54
N ASN A 196 -16.02 4.99 -11.24
CA ASN A 196 -15.41 6.29 -11.05
C ASN A 196 -14.99 6.95 -12.36
N LEU A 197 -14.84 6.17 -13.44
CA LEU A 197 -14.41 6.68 -14.74
C LEU A 197 -15.40 7.73 -15.26
N GLY A 198 -14.85 8.85 -15.72
CA GLY A 198 -15.63 9.99 -16.20
C GLY A 198 -16.14 10.95 -15.12
N THR A 199 -15.92 10.65 -13.83
CA THR A 199 -16.15 11.58 -12.73
C THR A 199 -14.98 12.58 -12.60
N THR A 200 -15.20 13.65 -11.84
CA THR A 200 -14.23 14.75 -11.77
C THR A 200 -13.28 14.61 -10.58
N TYR A 201 -12.00 14.69 -10.83
CA TYR A 201 -10.98 14.76 -9.78
C TYR A 201 -9.90 15.78 -10.10
N TRP A 202 -9.22 16.25 -9.06
CA TRP A 202 -8.03 17.08 -9.12
C TRP A 202 -6.86 16.33 -8.51
N ILE A 203 -5.83 16.07 -9.33
CA ILE A 203 -4.57 15.56 -8.80
C ILE A 203 -3.90 16.72 -8.07
N VAL A 204 -3.72 16.56 -6.76
CA VAL A 204 -3.07 17.60 -5.95
C VAL A 204 -1.58 17.64 -6.29
N PRO A 205 -1.01 18.81 -6.63
CA PRO A 205 0.41 18.94 -6.89
C PRO A 205 1.26 18.51 -5.70
N GLN A 206 2.34 17.76 -5.96
CA GLN A 206 3.20 17.17 -4.92
C GLN A 206 3.86 18.21 -4.00
N TYR A 207 4.16 19.40 -4.50
CA TYR A 207 4.77 20.47 -3.70
C TYR A 207 3.87 21.00 -2.58
N LEU A 208 2.57 20.68 -2.58
CA LEU A 208 1.62 21.08 -1.54
C LEU A 208 1.61 20.14 -0.31
N TYR A 209 2.25 18.99 -0.39
CA TYR A 209 2.29 18.03 0.73
C TYR A 209 3.55 17.16 0.66
N LYS A 210 3.94 16.61 1.81
CA LYS A 210 5.08 15.68 1.89
C LYS A 210 4.78 14.41 1.09
N PRO A 211 5.79 13.84 0.40
CA PRO A 211 5.63 12.58 -0.31
C PRO A 211 5.04 11.48 0.55
N LEU A 212 4.10 10.72 -0.01
CA LEU A 212 3.45 9.61 0.66
C LEU A 212 4.22 8.31 0.36
N ALA A 213 5.50 8.28 0.75
CA ALA A 213 6.37 7.12 0.59
C ALA A 213 5.89 5.98 1.51
N GLN A 214 5.52 4.85 0.91
CA GLN A 214 4.92 3.71 1.61
C GLN A 214 5.98 2.64 1.85
N GLY A 215 6.27 2.37 3.13
CA GLY A 215 7.30 1.42 3.55
C GLY A 215 6.75 0.01 3.80
N ALA A 216 7.50 -1.00 3.38
CA ALA A 216 7.26 -2.40 3.71
C ALA A 216 8.29 -2.90 4.71
N VAL A 217 7.89 -3.79 5.62
CA VAL A 217 8.80 -4.43 6.57
C VAL A 217 8.28 -5.81 6.98
N ILE A 218 9.20 -6.76 7.21
CA ILE A 218 8.89 -8.07 7.82
C ILE A 218 8.93 -7.93 9.34
N LEU A 219 7.89 -8.46 10.01
CA LEU A 219 7.83 -8.43 11.47
C LEU A 219 8.73 -9.52 12.08
N SER A 220 9.39 -9.18 13.20
CA SER A 220 10.31 -10.11 13.89
C SER A 220 9.61 -11.35 14.46
N SER A 221 8.29 -11.28 14.64
CA SER A 221 7.46 -12.40 15.14
C SER A 221 7.14 -13.44 14.07
N THR A 222 7.44 -13.20 12.79
CA THR A 222 7.09 -14.13 11.70
C THR A 222 7.72 -15.51 11.90
N GLN A 223 6.93 -16.54 11.64
CA GLN A 223 7.40 -17.92 11.56
C GLN A 223 7.66 -18.34 10.09
N HIS A 224 7.40 -17.45 9.13
CA HIS A 224 7.38 -17.71 7.70
C HIS A 224 8.38 -16.81 6.94
N LEU A 225 9.58 -16.60 7.50
CA LEU A 225 10.57 -15.63 6.98
C LEU A 225 10.85 -15.80 5.48
N ALA A 226 11.04 -17.03 5.00
CA ALA A 226 11.33 -17.28 3.59
C ALA A 226 10.19 -16.86 2.67
N ALA A 227 8.94 -17.16 3.05
CA ALA A 227 7.75 -16.77 2.29
C ALA A 227 7.51 -15.25 2.36
N ALA A 228 7.76 -14.61 3.52
CA ALA A 228 7.69 -13.17 3.67
C ALA A 228 8.72 -12.45 2.78
N GLN A 229 9.95 -12.96 2.72
CA GLN A 229 11.00 -12.45 1.81
C GLN A 229 10.60 -12.64 0.34
N ALA A 230 10.02 -13.79 -0.02
CA ALA A 230 9.51 -14.03 -1.37
C ALA A 230 8.42 -13.02 -1.75
N PHE A 231 7.50 -12.69 -0.81
CA PHE A 231 6.48 -11.69 -1.04
C PHE A 231 7.07 -10.28 -1.23
N LEU A 232 8.03 -9.87 -0.42
CA LEU A 232 8.68 -8.56 -0.60
C LEU A 232 9.46 -8.47 -1.93
N LYS A 233 10.08 -9.58 -2.36
CA LYS A 233 10.71 -9.67 -3.68
C LYS A 233 9.68 -9.62 -4.80
N PHE A 234 8.55 -10.29 -4.64
CA PHE A 234 7.43 -10.25 -5.60
C PHE A 234 6.92 -8.82 -5.80
N LEU A 235 6.78 -8.00 -4.74
CA LEU A 235 6.36 -6.60 -4.87
C LEU A 235 7.33 -5.77 -5.74
N GLN A 236 8.60 -6.16 -5.79
CA GLN A 236 9.65 -5.49 -6.59
C GLN A 236 9.76 -6.05 -8.02
N HIS A 237 9.03 -7.13 -8.35
CA HIS A 237 9.05 -7.71 -9.68
C HIS A 237 8.42 -6.75 -10.72
N PRO A 238 8.94 -6.66 -11.96
CA PRO A 238 8.43 -5.75 -12.99
C PRO A 238 6.92 -5.83 -13.22
N ASN A 239 6.33 -7.02 -13.17
CA ASN A 239 4.88 -7.22 -13.33
C ASN A 239 4.10 -6.61 -12.16
N SER A 240 4.56 -6.79 -10.92
CA SER A 240 3.94 -6.19 -9.73
C SER A 240 4.07 -4.67 -9.75
N LEU A 241 5.24 -4.15 -10.11
CA LEU A 241 5.47 -2.72 -10.26
C LEU A 241 4.60 -2.10 -11.37
N LYS A 242 4.30 -2.85 -12.43
CA LYS A 242 3.37 -2.40 -13.47
C LYS A 242 1.97 -2.21 -12.90
N ILE A 243 1.44 -3.20 -12.16
CA ILE A 243 0.13 -3.13 -11.51
C ILE A 243 0.09 -1.97 -10.50
N ILE A 244 1.11 -1.83 -9.66
CA ILE A 244 1.23 -0.74 -8.68
C ILE A 244 1.12 0.62 -9.40
N ARG A 245 1.80 0.81 -10.54
CA ARG A 245 1.70 2.04 -11.35
C ARG A 245 0.33 2.23 -11.99
N GLU A 246 -0.32 1.17 -12.46
CA GLU A 246 -1.68 1.21 -13.03
C GLU A 246 -2.71 1.68 -11.99
N PHE A 247 -2.48 1.40 -10.71
CA PHE A 247 -3.22 1.97 -9.58
C PHE A 247 -2.77 3.39 -9.19
N GLY A 248 -1.95 4.06 -10.02
CA GLY A 248 -1.60 5.46 -9.85
C GLY A 248 -0.50 5.75 -8.82
N PHE A 249 0.15 4.74 -8.26
CA PHE A 249 1.34 4.92 -7.45
C PHE A 249 2.56 5.26 -8.33
N ARG A 250 3.52 6.00 -7.76
CA ARG A 250 4.86 6.16 -8.35
C ARG A 250 5.80 5.09 -7.79
N SER A 251 6.81 4.72 -8.55
CA SER A 251 7.90 3.87 -8.03
C SER A 251 8.86 4.73 -7.18
N SER A 252 9.53 4.08 -6.23
CA SER A 252 10.57 4.73 -5.42
C SER A 252 11.69 5.33 -6.27
N SER A 253 12.10 4.66 -7.37
CA SER A 253 13.12 5.14 -8.30
C SER A 253 12.71 6.40 -9.07
N GLN A 254 11.44 6.53 -9.46
CA GLN A 254 10.94 7.75 -10.10
C GLN A 254 10.93 8.94 -9.15
N PHE A 255 10.63 8.67 -7.87
CA PHE A 255 10.60 9.70 -6.84
C PHE A 255 11.99 10.24 -6.50
N THR A 256 13.01 9.38 -6.42
CA THR A 256 14.39 9.78 -6.12
C THR A 256 14.98 10.66 -7.24
N ASN A 257 14.62 10.39 -8.50
CA ASN A 257 15.10 11.18 -9.63
C ASN A 257 14.46 12.59 -9.68
N GLU A 258 13.16 12.71 -9.37
CA GLU A 258 12.47 14.02 -9.31
C GLU A 258 13.01 14.92 -8.17
N GLN A 259 13.52 14.35 -7.07
CA GLN A 259 14.14 15.13 -5.98
C GLN A 259 15.58 15.60 -6.27
N GLN A 260 16.22 15.07 -7.30
CA GLN A 260 17.57 15.48 -7.73
C GLN A 260 17.56 16.58 -8.82
N GLU A 261 16.39 16.88 -9.39
CA GLU A 261 16.19 17.89 -10.43
C GLU A 261 15.62 19.22 -9.90
N ASP A 262 15.22 19.30 -8.62
CA ASP A 262 14.79 20.52 -7.90
C ASP A 262 15.94 21.03 -6.99
#